data_24fef48fc10d14f76970c465085df279
#
_entry.id   24fef48fc10d14f76970c465085df279
#
_cell.length_a   1.000
_cell.length_b   1.000
_cell.length_c   1.000
_cell.angle_alpha   90.00
_cell.angle_beta   90.00
_cell.angle_gamma   90.00
#
_symmetry.space_group_name_H-M   'P 1'
#
loop_
_entity.id
_entity.type
_entity.pdbx_description
1 polymer ?
#
loop_
_entity_poly.entity_id
_entity_poly.type
_entity_poly.pdbx_seq_one_letter_code
_entity_poly.pdbx_strand_id
1 'polypeptide(L)'
;MNGNHFSVVEAGPFNNLLNMSKDPAPGKYFLKDRLGLTGMEVSLNQLPEGGSIPFYHTHRENEELYLFIGGKGQFQVDGQIFDVKEGTTVRVAPEGERTLRNNGTGDLYFIVIQVQAGSLRQWVMTDGVISDKPVTWQG
;
A
#
# COMPACT_ATOMS: atom_id res chain seq x y z
N MET A 1 -6.97 14.25 -12.86
CA MET A 1 -6.39 14.59 -14.18
C MET A 1 -5.96 13.33 -14.88
N ASN A 2 -6.35 13.18 -16.11
CA ASN A 2 -6.02 11.99 -16.91
C ASN A 2 -5.53 12.40 -18.28
N GLY A 3 -4.53 11.67 -18.77
CA GLY A 3 -4.08 11.74 -20.15
C GLY A 3 -4.27 10.38 -20.82
N ASN A 4 -3.70 10.20 -21.99
CA ASN A 4 -3.78 8.91 -22.70
C ASN A 4 -2.97 7.82 -22.01
N HIS A 5 -1.91 8.22 -21.30
CA HIS A 5 -0.95 7.26 -20.73
C HIS A 5 -0.71 7.49 -19.23
N PHE A 6 -1.53 8.31 -18.59
CA PHE A 6 -1.40 8.55 -17.14
C PHE A 6 -2.73 8.97 -16.52
N SER A 7 -2.83 8.78 -15.21
CA SER A 7 -3.92 9.28 -14.39
C SER A 7 -3.36 9.81 -13.08
N VAL A 8 -4.02 10.83 -12.51
CA VAL A 8 -3.58 11.48 -11.27
C VAL A 8 -4.76 11.59 -10.33
N VAL A 9 -4.55 11.21 -9.07
CA VAL A 9 -5.53 11.32 -7.99
C VAL A 9 -4.85 11.96 -6.79
N GLU A 10 -5.50 12.93 -6.19
CA GLU A 10 -5.04 13.58 -4.97
C GLU A 10 -5.80 13.00 -3.78
N ALA A 11 -5.15 12.15 -2.99
CA ALA A 11 -5.74 11.58 -1.79
C ALA A 11 -5.66 12.53 -0.59
N GLY A 12 -4.82 13.56 -0.69
CA GLY A 12 -4.55 14.47 0.42
C GLY A 12 -3.58 13.86 1.43
N PRO A 13 -3.40 14.54 2.56
CA PRO A 13 -2.45 14.06 3.57
C PRO A 13 -2.94 12.77 4.24
N PHE A 14 -1.99 11.91 4.60
CA PHE A 14 -2.33 10.61 5.22
C PHE A 14 -3.08 10.77 6.54
N ASN A 15 -2.87 11.87 7.25
CA ASN A 15 -3.59 12.11 8.50
C ASN A 15 -5.06 12.50 8.31
N ASN A 16 -5.53 12.57 7.07
CA ASN A 16 -6.93 12.85 6.75
C ASN A 16 -7.63 11.65 6.08
N LEU A 17 -6.96 10.53 5.92
CA LEU A 17 -7.54 9.35 5.23
C LEU A 17 -8.79 8.81 5.94
N LEU A 18 -8.85 8.92 7.27
CA LEU A 18 -10.04 8.51 8.04
C LEU A 18 -11.29 9.29 7.64
N ASN A 19 -11.12 10.52 7.14
CA ASN A 19 -12.22 11.35 6.66
C ASN A 19 -12.55 11.10 5.18
N MET A 20 -11.58 10.55 4.43
CA MET A 20 -11.73 10.32 3.00
C MET A 20 -12.36 8.98 2.68
N SER A 21 -12.14 7.98 3.52
CA SER A 21 -12.63 6.62 3.28
C SER A 21 -13.14 6.03 4.60
N LYS A 22 -14.45 5.87 4.72
CA LYS A 22 -15.08 5.40 5.95
C LYS A 22 -15.69 4.03 5.84
N ASP A 23 -16.05 3.59 4.64
CA ASP A 23 -16.78 2.36 4.41
C ASP A 23 -16.22 1.66 3.17
N PRO A 24 -15.96 0.33 3.23
CA PRO A 24 -16.14 -0.57 4.37
C PRO A 24 -14.97 -0.55 5.36
N ALA A 25 -13.85 0.11 5.02
CA ALA A 25 -12.64 0.10 5.85
C ALA A 25 -12.19 1.53 6.13
N PRO A 26 -12.52 2.10 7.29
CA PRO A 26 -12.11 3.46 7.63
C PRO A 26 -10.59 3.63 7.57
N GLY A 27 -10.15 4.76 6.99
CA GLY A 27 -8.74 5.07 6.85
C GLY A 27 -8.01 4.30 5.75
N LYS A 28 -8.73 3.52 4.96
CA LYS A 28 -8.15 2.75 3.86
C LYS A 28 -8.65 3.32 2.53
N TYR A 29 -7.74 3.90 1.76
CA TYR A 29 -8.05 4.58 0.51
C TYR A 29 -7.47 3.78 -0.66
N PHE A 30 -8.35 3.16 -1.44
CA PHE A 30 -7.96 2.28 -2.54
C PHE A 30 -7.71 3.05 -3.83
N LEU A 31 -6.68 2.67 -4.57
CA LEU A 31 -6.24 3.40 -5.76
C LEU A 31 -6.57 2.71 -7.09
N LYS A 32 -6.80 1.39 -7.09
CA LYS A 32 -6.95 0.67 -8.36
C LYS A 32 -8.04 1.28 -9.24
N ASP A 33 -9.25 1.39 -8.73
CA ASP A 33 -10.36 1.91 -9.53
C ASP A 33 -10.23 3.41 -9.80
N ARG A 34 -9.73 4.16 -8.82
CA ARG A 34 -9.55 5.61 -8.96
C ARG A 34 -8.53 5.99 -10.03
N LEU A 35 -7.49 5.18 -10.18
CA LEU A 35 -6.41 5.42 -11.14
C LEU A 35 -6.54 4.58 -12.41
N GLY A 36 -7.38 3.56 -12.40
CA GLY A 36 -7.46 2.61 -13.51
C GLY A 36 -6.25 1.69 -13.57
N LEU A 37 -5.71 1.29 -12.41
CA LEU A 37 -4.58 0.35 -12.37
C LEU A 37 -5.02 -1.01 -12.92
N THR A 38 -4.14 -1.65 -13.66
CA THR A 38 -4.43 -2.94 -14.29
C THR A 38 -3.62 -4.09 -13.72
N GLY A 39 -2.52 -3.79 -13.02
CA GLY A 39 -1.59 -4.81 -12.54
C GLY A 39 -1.47 -4.93 -11.04
N MET A 40 -2.15 -4.07 -10.29
CA MET A 40 -2.02 -4.06 -8.84
C MET A 40 -3.19 -3.35 -8.19
N GLU A 41 -3.46 -3.68 -6.92
CA GLU A 41 -4.29 -2.85 -6.05
C GLU A 41 -3.38 -2.23 -5.00
N VAL A 42 -3.54 -0.95 -4.75
CA VAL A 42 -2.76 -0.21 -3.75
C VAL A 42 -3.72 0.51 -2.83
N SER A 43 -3.44 0.45 -1.53
CA SER A 43 -4.19 1.25 -0.56
C SER A 43 -3.25 2.12 0.26
N LEU A 44 -3.72 3.34 0.53
CA LEU A 44 -3.09 4.27 1.48
C LEU A 44 -3.85 4.14 2.79
N ASN A 45 -3.14 4.05 3.91
CA ASN A 45 -3.75 3.67 5.18
C ASN A 45 -3.36 4.57 6.33
N GLN A 46 -4.37 4.92 7.12
CA GLN A 46 -4.21 5.59 8.41
C GLN A 46 -4.89 4.72 9.46
N LEU A 47 -4.11 4.18 10.39
CA LEU A 47 -4.64 3.38 11.51
C LEU A 47 -4.42 4.19 12.79
N PRO A 48 -5.49 4.64 13.45
CA PRO A 48 -5.35 5.49 14.63
C PRO A 48 -4.74 4.74 15.80
N GLU A 49 -4.22 5.51 16.75
CA GLU A 49 -3.68 4.95 17.99
C GLU A 49 -4.69 4.00 18.63
N GLY A 50 -4.22 2.82 19.02
CA GLY A 50 -5.06 1.78 19.61
C GLY A 50 -5.84 0.97 18.57
N GLY A 51 -5.79 1.34 17.30
CA GLY A 51 -6.47 0.61 16.24
C GLY A 51 -5.83 -0.75 15.96
N SER A 52 -6.65 -1.71 15.57
CA SER A 52 -6.17 -3.04 15.19
C SER A 52 -7.07 -3.61 14.11
N ILE A 53 -6.51 -4.51 13.32
CA ILE A 53 -7.31 -5.30 12.38
C ILE A 53 -7.81 -6.52 13.19
N PRO A 54 -9.13 -6.67 13.38
CA PRO A 54 -9.65 -7.65 14.33
C PRO A 54 -9.79 -9.06 13.77
N PHE A 55 -9.07 -9.39 12.71
CA PHE A 55 -9.12 -10.71 12.09
C PHE A 55 -7.80 -11.02 11.41
N TYR A 56 -7.53 -12.31 11.23
CA TYR A 56 -6.49 -12.77 10.32
C TYR A 56 -7.08 -12.93 8.93
N HIS A 57 -6.28 -12.69 7.89
CA HIS A 57 -6.69 -13.02 6.54
C HIS A 57 -5.52 -13.55 5.72
N THR A 58 -5.87 -14.26 4.66
CA THR A 58 -4.94 -14.75 3.64
C THR A 58 -5.48 -14.31 2.28
N HIS A 59 -4.68 -14.48 1.24
CA HIS A 59 -5.13 -14.29 -0.13
C HIS A 59 -4.99 -15.60 -0.89
N ARG A 60 -5.81 -15.80 -1.90
CA ARG A 60 -5.72 -17.01 -2.72
C ARG A 60 -4.58 -16.93 -3.72
N GLU A 61 -4.38 -15.75 -4.32
CA GLU A 61 -3.43 -15.56 -5.41
C GLU A 61 -2.43 -14.44 -5.18
N ASN A 62 -2.80 -13.42 -4.41
CA ASN A 62 -1.99 -12.20 -4.31
C ASN A 62 -1.00 -12.26 -3.17
N GLU A 63 0.24 -11.85 -3.46
CA GLU A 63 1.18 -11.45 -2.41
C GLU A 63 0.92 -9.98 -2.08
N GLU A 64 1.25 -9.60 -0.87
CA GLU A 64 1.12 -8.22 -0.42
C GLU A 64 2.47 -7.68 0.02
N LEU A 65 2.68 -6.39 -0.25
CA LEU A 65 3.81 -5.63 0.24
C LEU A 65 3.27 -4.50 1.09
N TYR A 66 3.70 -4.44 2.36
CA TYR A 66 3.36 -3.37 3.28
C TYR A 66 4.57 -2.44 3.42
N LEU A 67 4.34 -1.15 3.23
CA LEU A 67 5.37 -0.11 3.36
C LEU A 67 4.95 0.82 4.49
N PHE A 68 5.65 0.78 5.62
CA PHE A 68 5.34 1.64 6.76
C PHE A 68 6.07 2.96 6.62
N ILE A 69 5.33 4.06 6.60
CA ILE A 69 5.87 5.39 6.30
C ILE A 69 5.78 6.38 7.46
N GLY A 70 5.15 5.99 8.57
CA GLY A 70 5.08 6.82 9.77
C GLY A 70 4.41 6.11 10.92
N GLY A 71 4.77 6.46 12.14
CA GLY A 71 4.26 5.84 13.32
C GLY A 71 4.96 4.54 13.69
N LYS A 72 4.38 3.82 14.65
CA LYS A 72 4.89 2.54 15.14
C LYS A 72 3.72 1.60 15.37
N GLY A 73 3.95 0.31 15.17
CA GLY A 73 2.93 -0.69 15.42
C GLY A 73 3.53 -2.08 15.49
N GLN A 74 2.67 -3.07 15.38
CA GLN A 74 3.09 -4.48 15.33
C GLN A 74 2.37 -5.20 14.21
N PHE A 75 3.09 -6.11 13.60
CA PHE A 75 2.61 -6.97 12.53
C PHE A 75 2.72 -8.42 12.97
N GLN A 76 1.80 -9.24 12.50
CA GLN A 76 1.81 -10.67 12.85
C GLN A 76 1.54 -11.49 11.60
N VAL A 77 2.40 -12.48 11.38
CA VAL A 77 2.23 -13.45 10.29
C VAL A 77 2.47 -14.84 10.86
N ASP A 78 1.50 -15.73 10.68
CA ASP A 78 1.60 -17.14 11.11
C ASP A 78 2.03 -17.27 12.58
N GLY A 79 1.51 -16.39 13.43
CA GLY A 79 1.81 -16.38 14.85
C GLY A 79 3.10 -15.68 15.25
N GLN A 80 3.91 -15.23 14.31
CA GLN A 80 5.13 -14.48 14.61
C GLN A 80 4.82 -12.99 14.65
N ILE A 81 5.18 -12.35 15.76
CA ILE A 81 4.90 -10.92 15.99
C ILE A 81 6.22 -10.15 15.91
N PHE A 82 6.19 -9.02 15.20
CA PHE A 82 7.34 -8.14 15.12
C PHE A 82 6.91 -6.68 15.04
N ASP A 83 7.79 -5.79 15.49
CA ASP A 83 7.53 -4.36 15.48
C ASP A 83 7.71 -3.78 14.08
N VAL A 84 6.91 -2.77 13.75
CA VAL A 84 7.00 -2.02 12.50
C VAL A 84 7.09 -0.53 12.81
N LYS A 85 7.80 0.20 11.95
CA LYS A 85 7.97 1.66 12.07
C LYS A 85 8.31 2.23 10.70
N GLU A 86 8.52 3.53 10.62
CA GLU A 86 8.92 4.17 9.38
C GLU A 86 10.11 3.43 8.75
N GLY A 87 9.97 3.05 7.49
CA GLY A 87 11.00 2.32 6.75
C GLY A 87 10.90 0.81 6.82
N THR A 88 10.06 0.26 7.70
CA THR A 88 9.84 -1.20 7.72
C THR A 88 9.04 -1.59 6.49
N THR A 89 9.51 -2.62 5.78
CA THR A 89 8.81 -3.20 4.64
C THR A 89 8.54 -4.66 4.91
N VAL A 90 7.33 -5.11 4.61
CA VAL A 90 6.92 -6.50 4.89
C VAL A 90 6.30 -7.10 3.63
N ARG A 91 6.87 -8.21 3.17
CA ARG A 91 6.23 -9.03 2.14
C ARG A 91 5.48 -10.16 2.81
N VAL A 92 4.25 -10.40 2.38
CA VAL A 92 3.48 -11.55 2.85
C VAL A 92 3.03 -12.37 1.65
N ALA A 93 3.40 -13.64 1.63
CA ALA A 93 2.94 -14.58 0.61
C ALA A 93 1.41 -14.80 0.74
N PRO A 94 0.74 -15.26 -0.32
CA PRO A 94 -0.71 -15.44 -0.27
C PRO A 94 -1.19 -16.26 0.94
N GLU A 95 -0.49 -17.32 1.29
CA GLU A 95 -0.88 -18.24 2.37
C GLU A 95 -0.56 -17.71 3.77
N GLY A 96 0.24 -16.65 3.90
CA GLY A 96 0.58 -16.08 5.20
C GLY A 96 -0.65 -15.51 5.91
N GLU A 97 -0.95 -16.03 7.08
CA GLU A 97 -2.08 -15.57 7.89
C GLU A 97 -1.65 -14.33 8.67
N ARG A 98 -2.17 -13.16 8.31
CA ARG A 98 -1.64 -11.87 8.76
C ARG A 98 -2.67 -11.00 9.45
N THR A 99 -2.18 -10.17 10.33
CA THR A 99 -2.89 -9.05 10.94
C THR A 99 -1.89 -8.01 11.43
N LEU A 100 -2.39 -6.84 11.82
CA LEU A 100 -1.53 -5.78 12.36
C LEU A 100 -2.31 -4.91 13.34
N ARG A 101 -1.58 -4.18 14.17
CA ARG A 101 -2.17 -3.24 15.12
C ARG A 101 -1.26 -2.03 15.33
N ASN A 102 -1.88 -0.95 15.77
CA ASN A 102 -1.17 0.25 16.21
C ASN A 102 -1.14 0.25 17.75
N ASN A 103 -0.05 -0.26 18.32
CA ASN A 103 0.21 -0.21 19.76
C ASN A 103 1.18 0.91 20.14
N GLY A 104 1.47 1.82 19.22
CA GLY A 104 2.28 3.01 19.46
C GLY A 104 1.44 4.20 19.88
N THR A 105 2.08 5.37 19.98
CA THR A 105 1.42 6.65 20.19
C THR A 105 1.25 7.34 18.84
N GLY A 106 0.09 8.01 18.65
CA GLY A 106 -0.24 8.62 17.37
C GLY A 106 -0.67 7.62 16.31
N ASP A 107 -0.81 8.10 15.09
CA ASP A 107 -1.31 7.29 13.98
C ASP A 107 -0.19 6.45 13.35
N LEU A 108 -0.59 5.33 12.78
CA LEU A 108 0.28 4.48 11.97
C LEU A 108 -0.11 4.67 10.51
N TYR A 109 0.87 4.99 9.67
CA TYR A 109 0.66 5.21 8.24
C TYR A 109 1.39 4.19 7.42
N PHE A 110 0.70 3.60 6.47
CA PHE A 110 1.31 2.57 5.63
C PHE A 110 0.62 2.45 4.28
N ILE A 111 1.33 1.87 3.34
CA ILE A 111 0.86 1.59 1.98
C ILE A 111 0.85 0.09 1.81
N VAL A 112 -0.23 -0.45 1.25
CA VAL A 112 -0.33 -1.87 0.93
C VAL A 112 -0.46 -2.03 -0.58
N ILE A 113 0.40 -2.85 -1.15
CA ILE A 113 0.39 -3.18 -2.56
C ILE A 113 0.11 -4.66 -2.67
N GLN A 114 -0.92 -5.04 -3.43
CA GLN A 114 -1.17 -6.46 -3.71
C GLN A 114 -1.12 -6.72 -5.21
N VAL A 115 -0.46 -7.81 -5.56
CA VAL A 115 -0.20 -8.23 -6.94
C VAL A 115 -0.25 -9.74 -6.97
N GLN A 116 -0.72 -10.32 -8.06
CA GLN A 116 -0.69 -11.76 -8.23
C GLN A 116 0.72 -12.30 -8.04
N ALA A 117 0.90 -13.26 -7.15
CA ALA A 117 2.21 -13.84 -6.85
C ALA A 117 2.83 -14.45 -8.11
N GLY A 118 4.12 -14.17 -8.31
CA GLY A 118 4.86 -14.71 -9.44
C GLY A 118 4.54 -14.06 -10.79
N SER A 119 3.80 -12.96 -10.80
CA SER A 119 3.36 -12.35 -12.05
C SER A 119 4.36 -11.36 -12.66
N LEU A 120 5.35 -10.91 -11.90
CA LEU A 120 6.33 -9.94 -12.40
C LEU A 120 7.31 -10.63 -13.33
N ARG A 121 7.23 -10.34 -14.63
CA ARG A 121 8.07 -10.96 -15.65
C ARG A 121 9.13 -10.03 -16.19
N GLN A 122 8.86 -8.71 -16.20
CA GLN A 122 9.72 -7.68 -16.77
C GLN A 122 10.46 -6.94 -15.66
N TRP A 123 11.20 -7.69 -14.84
CA TRP A 123 11.92 -7.11 -13.69
C TRP A 123 13.31 -6.59 -14.06
N VAL A 124 13.74 -6.79 -15.29
CA VAL A 124 15.06 -6.37 -15.76
C VAL A 124 15.04 -4.91 -16.22
N MET A 125 16.19 -4.26 -16.14
CA MET A 125 16.30 -2.83 -16.49
C MET A 125 16.02 -2.56 -17.98
N THR A 126 16.12 -3.59 -18.81
CA THR A 126 15.87 -3.45 -20.25
C THR A 126 14.40 -3.23 -20.62
N ASP A 127 13.48 -3.39 -19.66
CA ASP A 127 12.10 -2.99 -19.88
C ASP A 127 11.97 -1.47 -19.99
N GLY A 128 12.82 -0.73 -19.27
CA GLY A 128 12.86 0.71 -19.36
C GLY A 128 13.60 1.16 -20.63
N VAL A 129 13.01 2.11 -21.35
CA VAL A 129 13.57 2.65 -22.58
C VAL A 129 13.79 4.15 -22.41
N ILE A 130 15.01 4.60 -22.63
CA ILE A 130 15.35 6.03 -22.56
C ILE A 130 14.92 6.70 -23.84
N SER A 131 14.19 7.81 -23.70
CA SER A 131 13.83 8.67 -24.85
C SER A 131 14.97 9.66 -25.11
N ASP A 132 15.26 9.93 -26.38
CA ASP A 132 16.23 10.98 -26.76
C ASP A 132 15.62 12.38 -26.74
N LYS A 133 14.36 12.49 -26.43
CA LYS A 133 13.69 13.79 -26.35
C LYS A 133 14.28 14.62 -25.21
N PRO A 134 14.72 15.87 -25.48
CA PRO A 134 15.22 16.74 -24.40
C PRO A 134 14.15 17.02 -23.36
N VAL A 135 14.56 16.97 -22.09
CA VAL A 135 13.64 17.26 -20.99
C VAL A 135 13.43 18.77 -20.89
N THR A 136 12.19 19.20 -20.77
CA THR A 136 11.82 20.58 -20.49
C THR A 136 10.67 20.60 -19.48
N TRP A 137 10.71 21.59 -18.59
CA TRP A 137 9.67 21.76 -17.56
C TRP A 137 8.77 22.95 -17.86
N GLN A 138 8.92 23.52 -19.05
CA GLN A 138 8.08 24.61 -19.53
C GLN A 138 6.99 24.05 -20.43
N GLY A 139 5.84 24.55 -20.30
CA GLY A 139 4.72 24.13 -21.10
C GLY A 139 3.57 23.72 -20.27
#